data_281147a3e00bea239114fc646bf95b84
#
_entry.id   281147a3e00bea239114fc646bf95b84
#
_cell.length_a   1.000
_cell.length_b   1.000
_cell.length_c   1.000
_cell.angle_alpha   90.00
_cell.angle_beta   90.00
_cell.angle_gamma   90.00
#
_symmetry.space_group_name_H-M   'P 1'
#
loop_
_entity.id
_entity.type
_entity.pdbx_description
1 polymer ?
#
loop_
_entity_poly.entity_id
_entity_poly.type
_entity_poly.pdbx_seq_one_letter_code
_entity_poly.pdbx_strand_id
1 'polypeptide(L)' 'MAEKFKIGDIVQLKSGGPKMTVTKVLEEGVNTAWFAGSKKEAGTFPFEAVMAYQEEKKS' A
#
# COMPACT_ATOMS: atom_id res chain seq x y z
N MET A 1 -17.77 -7.17 -5.79
CA MET A 1 -16.77 -7.43 -6.04
C MET A 1 -15.81 -7.38 -5.03
N ALA A 2 -14.96 -8.10 -5.00
CA ALA A 2 -13.99 -8.16 -3.96
C ALA A 2 -13.12 -6.95 -4.01
N GLU A 3 -12.66 -6.52 -2.89
CA GLU A 3 -11.79 -5.44 -2.83
C GLU A 3 -10.43 -5.90 -3.18
N LYS A 4 -9.65 -5.07 -3.80
CA LYS A 4 -8.32 -5.44 -4.16
C LYS A 4 -7.41 -5.49 -2.98
N PHE A 5 -7.65 -4.67 -1.99
CA PHE A 5 -6.78 -4.60 -0.84
C PHE A 5 -7.59 -4.48 0.42
N LYS A 6 -6.98 -4.74 1.56
CA LYS A 6 -7.63 -4.61 2.83
C LYS A 6 -6.77 -3.80 3.76
N ILE A 7 -7.36 -3.23 4.78
CA ILE A 7 -6.61 -2.49 5.77
C ILE A 7 -5.60 -3.44 6.37
N GLY A 8 -4.37 -2.98 6.45
CA GLY A 8 -3.29 -3.79 6.97
C GLY A 8 -2.44 -4.44 5.89
N ASP A 9 -2.92 -4.44 4.66
CA ASP A 9 -2.14 -5.02 3.59
C ASP A 9 -0.92 -4.16 3.31
N ILE A 10 0.12 -4.77 2.81
CA ILE A 10 1.31 -4.04 2.42
C ILE A 10 1.28 -3.89 0.92
N VAL A 11 1.45 -2.67 0.45
CA VAL A 11 1.41 -2.39 -0.97
C VAL A 11 2.61 -1.53 -1.34
N GLN A 12 2.84 -1.40 -2.62
CA GLN A 12 3.95 -0.64 -3.12
C GLN A 12 3.50 -0.01 -4.42
N LEU A 13 4.03 1.14 -4.75
CA LEU A 13 3.70 1.75 -6.02
C LEU A 13 4.27 0.88 -7.12
N LYS A 14 3.57 0.81 -8.23
CA LYS A 14 4.01 0.00 -9.33
C LYS A 14 5.34 0.48 -9.88
N SER A 15 5.62 1.74 -9.71
CA SER A 15 6.88 2.27 -10.18
C SER A 15 8.00 2.06 -9.19
N GLY A 16 7.71 1.46 -8.07
CA GLY A 16 8.72 1.25 -7.05
C GLY A 16 8.41 2.10 -5.86
N GLY A 17 9.32 2.18 -4.94
CA GLY A 17 9.12 3.01 -3.78
C GLY A 17 9.06 2.18 -2.52
N PRO A 18 8.73 2.81 -1.41
CA PRO A 18 8.75 2.10 -0.15
C PRO A 18 7.54 1.22 0.04
N LYS A 19 7.65 0.28 0.94
CA LYS A 19 6.51 -0.52 1.31
C LYS A 19 5.57 0.37 2.11
N MET A 20 4.29 0.24 1.85
CA MET A 20 3.31 1.07 2.50
C MET A 20 2.22 0.19 3.07
N THR A 21 1.64 0.62 4.18
CA THR A 21 0.58 -0.15 4.81
C THR A 21 -0.75 0.52 4.50
N VAL A 22 -1.71 -0.25 4.07
CA VAL A 22 -3.03 0.28 3.76
C VAL A 22 -3.73 0.61 5.06
N THR A 23 -4.15 1.85 5.23
CA THR A 23 -4.84 2.27 6.43
C THR A 23 -6.33 2.44 6.19
N LYS A 24 -6.74 2.55 4.92
CA LYS A 24 -8.14 2.67 4.63
C LYS A 24 -8.35 2.32 3.17
N VAL A 25 -9.44 1.67 2.87
CA VAL A 25 -9.75 1.30 1.50
C VAL A 25 -10.89 2.19 1.03
N LEU A 26 -10.69 2.82 -0.12
CA LEU A 26 -11.67 3.72 -0.68
C LEU A 26 -12.23 3.10 -1.94
N GLU A 27 -13.23 3.74 -2.49
CA GLU A 27 -13.84 3.22 -3.68
C GLU A 27 -12.87 3.18 -4.84
N GLU A 28 -12.02 4.14 -4.95
CA GLU A 28 -11.12 4.20 -6.06
C GLU A 28 -9.69 3.93 -5.72
N GLY A 29 -9.37 3.72 -4.51
CA GLY A 29 -7.98 3.55 -4.14
C GLY A 29 -7.82 3.25 -2.68
N VAL A 30 -6.64 3.51 -2.16
CA VAL A 30 -6.35 3.20 -0.79
C VAL A 30 -5.57 4.34 -0.16
N ASN A 31 -5.79 4.54 1.11
CA ASN A 31 -4.96 5.43 1.88
C ASN A 31 -3.85 4.58 2.45
N THR A 32 -2.65 5.06 2.43
CA THR A 32 -1.52 4.30 2.90
C THR A 32 -0.67 5.15 3.81
N ALA A 33 0.16 4.50 4.59
CA ALA A 33 1.10 5.19 5.44
C ALA A 33 2.39 4.40 5.42
N TRP A 34 3.48 5.10 5.54
CA TRP A 34 4.78 4.44 5.54
C TRP A 34 5.76 5.34 6.29
N PHE A 35 6.93 4.80 6.54
CA PHE A 35 7.95 5.59 7.21
C PHE A 35 9.06 5.93 6.24
N ALA A 36 9.44 7.18 6.23
CA ALA A 36 10.53 7.63 5.40
C ALA A 36 11.58 8.04 6.40
N GLY A 37 12.48 7.14 6.69
CA GLY A 37 13.43 7.38 7.75
C GLY A 37 12.68 7.29 9.05
N SER A 38 12.74 8.32 9.85
CA SER A 38 12.03 8.30 11.11
C SER A 38 10.75 9.10 11.03
N LYS A 39 10.37 9.57 9.83
CA LYS A 39 9.16 10.33 9.72
C LYS A 39 8.06 9.51 9.15
N LYS A 40 6.87 9.68 9.64
CA LYS A 40 5.73 8.97 9.13
C LYS A 40 5.11 9.77 8.01
N GLU A 41 4.90 9.16 6.87
CA GLU A 41 4.28 9.82 5.74
C GLU A 41 3.01 9.07 5.39
N ALA A 42 2.15 9.73 4.68
CA ALA A 42 0.90 9.10 4.28
C ALA A 42 0.48 9.65 2.93
N GLY A 43 -0.31 8.89 2.23
CA GLY A 43 -0.79 9.34 0.94
C GLY A 43 -1.93 8.48 0.47
N THR A 44 -2.64 8.96 -0.53
CA THR A 44 -3.75 8.23 -1.12
C THR A 44 -3.39 7.93 -2.56
N PHE A 45 -3.61 6.71 -2.97
CA PHE A 45 -3.25 6.30 -4.31
C PHE A 45 -4.37 5.48 -4.92
N PRO A 46 -4.59 5.60 -6.22
CA PRO A 46 -5.62 4.80 -6.87
C PRO A 46 -5.19 3.36 -6.94
N PHE A 47 -6.14 2.45 -7.06
CA PHE A 47 -5.80 1.05 -7.13
C PHE A 47 -4.83 0.76 -8.26
N GLU A 48 -4.93 1.50 -9.34
CA GLU A 48 -4.08 1.23 -10.48
C GLU A 48 -2.64 1.61 -10.27
N ALA A 49 -2.37 2.42 -9.28
CA ALA A 49 -1.00 2.89 -9.06
C ALA A 49 -0.25 2.01 -8.08
N VAL A 50 -0.92 1.12 -7.38
CA VAL A 50 -0.28 0.30 -6.37
C VAL A 50 -0.47 -1.16 -6.65
N MET A 51 0.38 -1.98 -6.09
CA MET A 51 0.27 -3.41 -6.24
C MET A 51 0.57 -4.02 -4.90
N ALA A 52 0.08 -5.22 -4.70
CA ALA A 52 0.34 -5.92 -3.46
C ALA A 52 1.83 -6.21 -3.36
N TYR A 53 2.40 -5.91 -2.20
CA TYR A 53 3.82 -6.17 -2.02
C TYR A 53 3.96 -7.60 -1.56
N GLN A 54 4.69 -8.40 -2.31
CA GLN A 54 4.86 -9.73 -1.92
C GLN A 54 6.22 -9.95 -1.44
N GLU A 55 6.36 -10.19 -0.17
CA GLU A 55 7.62 -10.40 0.39
C GLU A 55 7.99 -11.80 0.11
N GLU A 56 9.12 -12.07 -0.34
CA GLU A 56 9.51 -13.36 -0.61
C GLU A 56 9.68 -14.08 0.58
N LYS A 57 8.97 -14.80 1.05
CA LYS A 57 9.02 -15.43 2.23
C LYS A 57 9.76 -16.51 2.18
N LYS A 58 10.57 -16.76 2.59
CA LYS A 58 11.31 -17.73 2.57
C LYS A 58 10.94 -18.56 3.40
N SER A 59 10.56 -18.95 3.71
CA SER A 59 10.18 -19.62 4.60
C SER A 59 10.31 -20.16 4.96
#